data_9b1f3c808825bb9b7ed529c1ab174edc
#
_entry.id   9b1f3c808825bb9b7ed529c1ab174edc
#
_cell.length_a   1.000
_cell.length_b   1.000
_cell.length_c   1.000
_cell.angle_alpha   90.00
_cell.angle_beta   90.00
_cell.angle_gamma   90.00
#
_symmetry.space_group_name_H-M   'P 1'
#
loop_
_entity.id
_entity.type
_entity.pdbx_description
1 polymer ?
#
loop_
_entity_poly.entity_id
_entity_poly.type
_entity_poly.pdbx_seq_one_letter_code
_entity_poly.pdbx_strand_id
1 'polypeptide(L)'
;MPGVIYSRQIEFTGHGPVVLQVIVAPRPTGLYALKPILSNNAVLGRERVTAMEKRVSGDATVAGVNGDLFSLSDGHPTGGLIRGGILDTAPADERSTIGIDTDGRLHVERVSLAGTWQGTGQRRILGINEPPHANHTTLYTRAWGARTPAESGGAYAVLEPFPASRPNTPLTATVTGYASGGNQPIPADGAVLVARGSQAGFLPAEAPVGSRVTILLTLTPPWTSVSEALGGGPVIVRDGKPVFRSFESFTPEQLVYRNSRSGVGQTADGRIVLVVADGRQPGYSAGLTNFELALTMMRLGCVTASALDSGGSTTMAFDGKLLNRPSDRRGERAVADALALYYYGVYAPPLASKVIAPSASLPVSYKLVRPSTVTATANGPGGVVVPVDSGARAPGVYRFHWSAVGQPQGAWTFRVVADDDQGRHSVAERDFAVRG
;
A
#
# COMPACT_ATOMS: atom_id res chain seq x y z
N MET A 1 14.23 -4.91 8.81
CA MET A 1 14.04 -5.69 7.57
C MET A 1 15.39 -5.70 6.86
N PRO A 2 15.94 -6.85 6.48
CA PRO A 2 17.25 -6.97 5.81
C PRO A 2 17.28 -6.16 4.50
N GLY A 3 18.40 -5.45 4.23
CA GLY A 3 18.53 -4.65 3.01
C GLY A 3 17.67 -3.38 2.93
N VAL A 4 16.80 -3.11 3.91
CA VAL A 4 16.05 -1.86 4.02
C VAL A 4 16.86 -0.86 4.83
N ILE A 5 17.01 0.33 4.26
CA ILE A 5 17.69 1.47 4.89
C ILE A 5 16.64 2.52 5.20
N TYR A 6 16.51 2.87 6.48
CA TYR A 6 15.72 4.02 6.90
C TYR A 6 16.68 5.13 7.33
N SER A 7 16.43 6.35 6.87
CA SER A 7 17.17 7.53 7.30
C SER A 7 16.24 8.73 7.52
N ARG A 8 16.55 9.50 8.56
CA ARG A 8 16.00 10.83 8.76
C ARG A 8 17.05 11.83 8.32
N GLN A 9 16.73 12.69 7.36
CA GLN A 9 17.62 13.70 6.80
C GLN A 9 17.08 15.10 7.09
N ILE A 10 17.96 16.07 7.26
CA ILE A 10 17.60 17.48 7.38
C ILE A 10 18.37 18.23 6.30
N GLU A 11 17.64 18.88 5.41
CA GLU A 11 18.18 19.73 4.35
C GLU A 11 17.91 21.20 4.68
N PHE A 12 18.86 22.05 4.43
CA PHE A 12 18.68 23.49 4.57
C PHE A 12 18.46 24.12 3.20
N THR A 13 17.32 24.76 3.03
CA THR A 13 16.92 25.44 1.80
C THR A 13 16.81 26.93 2.04
N GLY A 14 16.67 27.74 0.97
CA GLY A 14 16.39 29.17 1.07
C GLY A 14 15.06 29.50 1.79
N HIS A 15 14.22 28.48 2.04
CA HIS A 15 12.94 28.61 2.74
C HIS A 15 12.98 28.05 4.17
N GLY A 16 14.15 27.62 4.64
CA GLY A 16 14.35 27.00 5.94
C GLY A 16 14.65 25.51 5.87
N PRO A 17 14.70 24.83 7.03
CA PRO A 17 14.97 23.40 7.09
C PRO A 17 13.82 22.60 6.46
N VAL A 18 14.18 21.45 5.88
CA VAL A 18 13.25 20.43 5.40
C VAL A 18 13.65 19.10 6.03
N VAL A 19 12.73 18.48 6.75
CA VAL A 19 12.94 17.19 7.38
C VAL A 19 12.35 16.10 6.49
N LEU A 20 13.21 15.16 6.09
CA LEU A 20 12.86 14.03 5.24
C LEU A 20 12.92 12.73 6.05
N GLN A 21 11.95 11.87 5.84
CA GLN A 21 11.99 10.46 6.20
C GLN A 21 12.13 9.67 4.90
N VAL A 22 13.14 8.83 4.82
CA VAL A 22 13.49 8.09 3.61
C VAL A 22 13.61 6.60 3.93
N ILE A 23 12.92 5.77 3.17
CA ILE A 23 13.09 4.33 3.16
C ILE A 23 13.60 3.93 1.78
N VAL A 24 14.73 3.23 1.73
CA VAL A 24 15.25 2.57 0.53
C VAL A 24 15.21 1.07 0.77
N ALA A 25 14.45 0.36 -0.04
CA ALA A 25 14.17 -1.05 0.13
C ALA A 25 14.64 -1.87 -1.08
N PRO A 26 14.89 -3.18 -0.92
CA PRO A 26 15.10 -4.07 -2.06
C PRO A 26 13.94 -4.03 -3.06
N ARG A 27 14.19 -4.51 -4.27
CA ARG A 27 13.13 -4.75 -5.26
C ARG A 27 12.01 -5.59 -4.63
N PRO A 28 10.73 -5.24 -4.85
CA PRO A 28 9.61 -5.91 -4.18
C PRO A 28 9.30 -7.27 -4.83
N THR A 29 10.20 -8.23 -4.63
CA THR A 29 10.10 -9.63 -5.09
C THR A 29 10.57 -10.58 -3.99
N GLY A 30 10.21 -11.85 -4.06
CA GLY A 30 10.62 -12.89 -3.12
C GLY A 30 10.09 -12.64 -1.70
N LEU A 31 10.97 -12.24 -0.78
CA LEU A 31 10.57 -11.90 0.59
C LEU A 31 9.93 -10.51 0.71
N TYR A 32 9.97 -9.68 -0.34
CA TYR A 32 9.42 -8.33 -0.36
C TYR A 32 8.27 -8.21 -1.34
N ALA A 33 7.27 -7.42 -0.98
CA ALA A 33 6.24 -6.95 -1.89
C ALA A 33 5.91 -5.48 -1.59
N LEU A 34 5.49 -4.73 -2.61
CA LEU A 34 4.96 -3.37 -2.45
C LEU A 34 3.47 -3.43 -2.80
N LYS A 35 2.60 -3.12 -1.82
CA LYS A 35 1.16 -3.32 -1.95
C LYS A 35 0.36 -2.16 -1.38
N PRO A 36 -0.79 -1.83 -1.96
CA PRO A 36 -1.74 -0.93 -1.32
C PRO A 36 -2.44 -1.62 -0.13
N ILE A 37 -2.73 -0.84 0.90
CA ILE A 37 -3.58 -1.22 2.02
C ILE A 37 -4.80 -0.31 1.97
N LEU A 38 -5.99 -0.88 1.78
CA LEU A 38 -7.25 -0.14 1.78
C LEU A 38 -7.77 0.03 3.21
N SER A 39 -8.25 1.22 3.55
CA SER A 39 -8.82 1.51 4.88
C SER A 39 -9.95 0.53 5.22
N ASN A 40 -9.90 -0.08 6.41
CA ASN A 40 -10.94 -1.00 6.89
C ASN A 40 -11.28 -2.14 5.88
N ASN A 41 -10.41 -2.42 4.91
CA ASN A 41 -10.63 -3.32 3.77
C ASN A 41 -11.85 -2.97 2.90
N ALA A 42 -12.32 -1.72 2.95
CA ALA A 42 -13.44 -1.23 2.15
C ALA A 42 -13.11 0.11 1.50
N VAL A 43 -13.68 0.36 0.32
CA VAL A 43 -13.50 1.61 -0.43
C VAL A 43 -14.03 2.81 0.36
N LEU A 44 -15.11 2.60 1.10
CA LEU A 44 -15.65 3.63 1.98
C LEU A 44 -14.94 3.65 3.34
N GLY A 45 -14.68 4.84 3.83
CA GLY A 45 -14.09 5.06 5.14
C GLY A 45 -12.62 5.46 5.09
N ARG A 46 -12.08 5.74 6.26
CA ARG A 46 -10.70 6.21 6.45
C ARG A 46 -10.09 5.54 7.66
N GLU A 47 -8.80 5.22 7.57
CA GLU A 47 -8.03 4.61 8.63
C GLU A 47 -6.66 5.29 8.70
N ARG A 48 -6.02 5.36 9.87
CA ARG A 48 -4.65 5.86 10.00
C ARG A 48 -3.68 4.85 9.40
N VAL A 49 -2.62 5.31 8.73
CA VAL A 49 -1.57 4.42 8.18
C VAL A 49 -0.99 3.51 9.27
N THR A 50 -0.75 4.07 10.48
CA THR A 50 -0.28 3.28 11.63
C THR A 50 -1.27 2.18 12.05
N ALA A 51 -2.57 2.41 11.91
CA ALA A 51 -3.61 1.40 12.20
C ALA A 51 -3.70 0.36 11.08
N MET A 52 -3.64 0.77 9.81
CA MET A 52 -3.56 -0.13 8.65
C MET A 52 -2.38 -1.09 8.79
N GLU A 53 -1.19 -0.58 9.11
CA GLU A 53 0.01 -1.42 9.32
C GLU A 53 -0.17 -2.41 10.48
N LYS A 54 -0.73 -1.96 11.61
CA LYS A 54 -1.03 -2.86 12.75
C LYS A 54 -1.98 -3.98 12.34
N ARG A 55 -3.00 -3.68 11.53
CA ARG A 55 -3.98 -4.66 11.07
C ARG A 55 -3.36 -5.75 10.22
N VAL A 56 -2.38 -5.40 9.37
CA VAL A 56 -1.67 -6.37 8.50
C VAL A 56 -0.36 -6.89 9.10
N SER A 57 0.01 -6.47 10.31
CA SER A 57 1.30 -6.83 10.92
C SER A 57 1.41 -8.31 11.27
N GLY A 58 0.29 -9.03 11.38
CA GLY A 58 0.27 -10.49 11.52
C GLY A 58 0.74 -11.22 10.26
N ASP A 59 0.52 -10.63 9.08
CA ASP A 59 0.80 -11.22 7.78
C ASP A 59 2.17 -10.82 7.22
N ALA A 60 2.72 -9.69 7.68
CA ALA A 60 4.03 -9.18 7.25
C ALA A 60 4.63 -8.21 8.28
N THR A 61 5.94 -7.98 8.24
CA THR A 61 6.53 -6.77 8.83
C THR A 61 6.42 -5.65 7.80
N VAL A 62 5.82 -4.52 8.16
CA VAL A 62 5.36 -3.52 7.20
C VAL A 62 6.05 -2.18 7.41
N ALA A 63 6.32 -1.46 6.32
CA ALA A 63 6.71 -0.07 6.33
C ALA A 63 5.98 0.66 5.19
N GLY A 64 5.29 1.75 5.46
CA GLY A 64 4.46 2.37 4.45
C GLY A 64 4.32 3.87 4.58
N VAL A 65 3.69 4.43 3.55
CA VAL A 65 3.30 5.83 3.45
C VAL A 65 1.81 5.93 3.10
N ASN A 66 1.19 7.08 3.34
CA ASN A 66 -0.15 7.34 2.81
C ASN A 66 -0.19 7.19 1.29
N GLY A 67 -1.36 6.86 0.76
CA GLY A 67 -1.54 6.58 -0.67
C GLY A 67 -2.18 7.73 -1.46
N ASP A 68 -3.30 7.41 -2.14
CA ASP A 68 -3.97 8.29 -3.10
C ASP A 68 -4.74 9.46 -2.43
N LEU A 69 -5.13 10.41 -3.26
CA LEU A 69 -6.14 11.41 -2.91
C LEU A 69 -7.49 10.69 -2.68
N PHE A 70 -8.31 11.27 -1.82
CA PHE A 70 -9.57 10.66 -1.44
C PHE A 70 -10.65 11.71 -1.15
N SER A 71 -11.90 11.31 -1.21
CA SER A 71 -13.04 12.13 -0.82
C SER A 71 -13.03 12.37 0.70
N LEU A 72 -13.10 13.61 1.11
CA LEU A 72 -13.19 13.98 2.53
C LEU A 72 -14.58 13.68 3.12
N SER A 73 -15.61 13.45 2.31
CA SER A 73 -16.96 13.17 2.78
C SER A 73 -17.12 11.74 3.28
N ASP A 74 -16.70 10.77 2.49
CA ASP A 74 -16.94 9.34 2.73
C ASP A 74 -15.67 8.48 2.73
N GLY A 75 -14.54 9.06 2.31
CA GLY A 75 -13.23 8.40 2.37
C GLY A 75 -12.90 7.52 1.17
N HIS A 76 -13.70 7.46 0.11
CA HIS A 76 -13.34 6.67 -1.06
C HIS A 76 -12.09 7.25 -1.77
N PRO A 77 -11.13 6.42 -2.22
CA PRO A 77 -10.02 6.85 -3.05
C PRO A 77 -10.52 7.37 -4.39
N THR A 78 -9.87 8.39 -4.95
CA THR A 78 -10.33 9.04 -6.19
C THR A 78 -9.59 8.55 -7.43
N GLY A 79 -8.74 7.57 -7.30
CA GLY A 79 -8.00 6.91 -8.39
C GLY A 79 -8.13 5.41 -8.38
N GLY A 80 -7.41 4.76 -9.29
CA GLY A 80 -7.45 3.30 -9.46
C GLY A 80 -6.82 2.54 -8.30
N LEU A 81 -7.48 1.47 -7.88
CA LEU A 81 -6.94 0.55 -6.89
C LEU A 81 -7.03 -0.89 -7.42
N ILE A 82 -5.88 -1.57 -7.46
CA ILE A 82 -5.78 -3.00 -7.78
C ILE A 82 -5.05 -3.68 -6.63
N ARG A 83 -5.65 -4.75 -6.08
CA ARG A 83 -5.06 -5.57 -5.03
C ARG A 83 -5.09 -7.04 -5.42
N GLY A 84 -3.90 -7.66 -5.54
CA GLY A 84 -3.79 -9.06 -5.97
C GLY A 84 -4.40 -9.32 -7.36
N GLY A 85 -4.33 -8.34 -8.28
CA GLY A 85 -4.90 -8.40 -9.60
C GLY A 85 -6.42 -8.20 -9.67
N ILE A 86 -7.05 -7.77 -8.58
CA ILE A 86 -8.50 -7.45 -8.49
C ILE A 86 -8.65 -5.93 -8.56
N LEU A 87 -9.46 -5.44 -9.50
CA LEU A 87 -9.80 -4.03 -9.62
C LEU A 87 -10.85 -3.66 -8.58
N ASP A 88 -10.45 -2.85 -7.60
CA ASP A 88 -11.35 -2.36 -6.54
C ASP A 88 -11.99 -1.02 -6.91
N THR A 89 -11.23 -0.08 -7.53
CA THR A 89 -11.74 1.22 -8.01
C THR A 89 -11.21 1.56 -9.40
N ALA A 90 -11.95 2.37 -10.14
CA ALA A 90 -11.56 2.82 -11.46
C ALA A 90 -10.38 3.79 -11.41
N PRO A 91 -9.40 3.70 -12.33
CA PRO A 91 -8.41 4.74 -12.51
C PRO A 91 -9.05 6.09 -12.86
N ALA A 92 -8.42 7.18 -12.43
CA ALA A 92 -8.80 8.52 -12.87
C ALA A 92 -8.06 8.84 -14.19
N ASP A 93 -8.79 9.03 -15.28
CA ASP A 93 -8.25 9.21 -16.64
C ASP A 93 -7.23 10.37 -16.75
N GLU A 94 -7.38 11.39 -15.92
CA GLU A 94 -6.58 12.61 -15.99
C GLU A 94 -5.38 12.61 -15.02
N ARG A 95 -5.16 11.52 -14.27
CA ARG A 95 -4.06 11.39 -13.32
C ARG A 95 -3.31 10.08 -13.51
N SER A 96 -2.04 10.07 -13.09
CA SER A 96 -1.25 8.84 -13.07
C SER A 96 -1.75 7.86 -12.02
N THR A 97 -1.70 6.59 -12.36
CA THR A 97 -1.83 5.47 -11.44
C THR A 97 -0.45 4.83 -11.27
N ILE A 98 -0.17 4.36 -10.07
CA ILE A 98 1.07 3.69 -9.71
C ILE A 98 0.79 2.20 -9.74
N GLY A 99 1.39 1.48 -10.68
CA GLY A 99 1.28 0.02 -10.82
C GLY A 99 2.55 -0.67 -10.38
N ILE A 100 2.42 -1.83 -9.78
CA ILE A 100 3.53 -2.72 -9.43
C ILE A 100 3.27 -4.06 -10.10
N ASP A 101 4.17 -4.46 -11.00
CA ASP A 101 4.05 -5.74 -11.69
C ASP A 101 4.60 -6.91 -10.85
N THR A 102 4.41 -8.12 -11.35
CA THR A 102 4.85 -9.35 -10.68
C THR A 102 6.37 -9.45 -10.55
N ASP A 103 7.12 -8.72 -11.38
CA ASP A 103 8.58 -8.65 -11.33
C ASP A 103 9.07 -7.54 -10.38
N GLY A 104 8.16 -6.84 -9.72
CA GLY A 104 8.47 -5.75 -8.80
C GLY A 104 8.92 -4.47 -9.51
N ARG A 105 8.52 -4.27 -10.76
CA ARG A 105 8.74 -3.01 -11.48
C ARG A 105 7.62 -2.03 -11.16
N LEU A 106 8.00 -0.79 -10.94
CA LEU A 106 7.09 0.33 -10.70
C LEU A 106 6.75 1.01 -12.04
N HIS A 107 5.46 1.12 -12.33
CA HIS A 107 4.89 1.87 -13.43
C HIS A 107 4.22 3.14 -12.89
N VAL A 108 4.43 4.27 -13.56
CA VAL A 108 3.74 5.53 -13.22
C VAL A 108 3.24 6.13 -14.53
N GLU A 109 1.98 5.89 -14.82
CA GLU A 109 1.38 6.31 -16.09
C GLU A 109 -0.14 6.50 -15.97
N ARG A 110 -0.73 7.20 -16.94
CA ARG A 110 -2.18 7.33 -17.01
C ARG A 110 -2.78 6.01 -17.48
N VAL A 111 -3.81 5.57 -16.77
CA VAL A 111 -4.57 4.38 -17.08
C VAL A 111 -6.04 4.76 -17.16
N SER A 112 -6.74 4.31 -18.19
CA SER A 112 -8.16 4.51 -18.34
C SER A 112 -8.93 3.18 -18.25
N LEU A 113 -10.20 3.24 -17.83
CA LEU A 113 -11.12 2.12 -17.75
C LEU A 113 -12.22 2.27 -18.80
N ALA A 114 -12.41 1.23 -19.63
CA ALA A 114 -13.59 1.06 -20.46
C ALA A 114 -14.35 -0.18 -19.99
N GLY A 115 -15.53 0.00 -19.40
CA GLY A 115 -16.37 -1.09 -18.93
C GLY A 115 -17.54 -1.35 -19.86
N THR A 116 -17.92 -2.63 -20.02
CA THR A 116 -19.16 -3.04 -20.68
C THR A 116 -19.83 -4.17 -19.92
N TRP A 117 -21.16 -4.24 -20.00
CA TRP A 117 -21.92 -5.43 -19.66
C TRP A 117 -22.75 -5.88 -20.86
N GLN A 118 -22.93 -7.17 -21.01
CA GLN A 118 -23.65 -7.79 -22.11
C GLN A 118 -24.66 -8.80 -21.56
N GLY A 119 -25.92 -8.53 -21.86
CA GLY A 119 -27.03 -9.46 -21.80
C GLY A 119 -27.49 -9.81 -23.22
N THR A 120 -28.77 -9.55 -23.57
CA THR A 120 -29.24 -9.60 -24.97
C THR A 120 -28.76 -8.42 -25.79
N GLY A 121 -28.46 -7.26 -25.14
CA GLY A 121 -27.74 -6.11 -25.71
C GLY A 121 -26.41 -5.88 -25.01
N GLN A 122 -25.60 -4.97 -25.56
CA GLN A 122 -24.33 -4.55 -24.94
C GLN A 122 -24.42 -3.08 -24.51
N ARG A 123 -24.03 -2.79 -23.24
CA ARG A 123 -24.06 -1.46 -22.66
C ARG A 123 -22.77 -1.13 -21.95
N ARG A 124 -22.51 0.18 -21.75
CA ARG A 124 -21.33 0.66 -21.05
C ARG A 124 -21.51 0.53 -19.53
N ILE A 125 -20.42 0.19 -18.85
CA ILE A 125 -20.19 0.41 -17.43
C ILE A 125 -19.24 1.58 -17.33
N LEU A 126 -19.58 2.60 -16.56
CA LEU A 126 -18.79 3.82 -16.45
C LEU A 126 -17.99 3.89 -15.15
N GLY A 127 -18.28 3.01 -14.20
CA GLY A 127 -17.53 2.96 -12.95
C GLY A 127 -17.64 1.61 -12.23
N ILE A 128 -16.70 1.41 -11.32
CA ILE A 128 -16.68 0.31 -10.36
C ILE A 128 -16.41 0.87 -8.97
N ASN A 129 -17.25 0.53 -8.00
CA ASN A 129 -17.12 0.95 -6.60
C ASN A 129 -16.83 2.46 -6.45
N GLU A 130 -17.67 3.27 -7.06
CA GLU A 130 -17.59 4.72 -7.02
C GLU A 130 -18.95 5.33 -6.63
N PRO A 131 -19.02 6.61 -6.21
CA PRO A 131 -20.28 7.30 -6.00
C PRO A 131 -21.18 7.24 -7.23
N PRO A 132 -22.52 7.13 -7.05
CA PRO A 132 -23.43 6.98 -8.17
C PRO A 132 -23.55 8.28 -8.97
N HIS A 133 -23.55 8.15 -10.30
CA HIS A 133 -23.77 9.24 -11.24
C HIS A 133 -25.11 9.07 -11.98
N ALA A 134 -25.71 10.18 -12.39
CA ALA A 134 -26.91 10.16 -13.20
C ALA A 134 -26.65 9.56 -14.59
N ASN A 135 -27.58 8.78 -15.12
CA ASN A 135 -27.49 8.13 -16.45
C ASN A 135 -26.30 7.18 -16.63
N HIS A 136 -25.75 6.66 -15.50
CA HIS A 136 -24.60 5.74 -15.51
C HIS A 136 -25.03 4.32 -15.14
N THR A 137 -24.21 3.36 -15.54
CA THR A 137 -24.19 2.01 -15.00
C THR A 137 -22.90 1.80 -14.24
N THR A 138 -23.00 1.39 -12.97
CA THR A 138 -21.88 1.19 -12.05
C THR A 138 -21.93 -0.22 -11.46
N LEU A 139 -20.80 -0.89 -11.41
CA LEU A 139 -20.65 -2.19 -10.75
C LEU A 139 -20.23 -1.98 -9.29
N TYR A 140 -20.97 -2.56 -8.35
CA TYR A 140 -20.63 -2.59 -6.93
C TYR A 140 -20.25 -3.99 -6.49
N THR A 141 -19.05 -4.15 -5.97
CA THR A 141 -18.53 -5.39 -5.36
C THR A 141 -18.40 -5.23 -3.85
N ARG A 142 -18.04 -6.30 -3.15
CA ARG A 142 -17.78 -6.26 -1.71
C ARG A 142 -16.66 -5.29 -1.31
N ALA A 143 -15.79 -4.90 -2.24
CA ALA A 143 -14.78 -3.88 -1.99
C ALA A 143 -15.38 -2.50 -1.68
N TRP A 144 -16.54 -2.15 -2.24
CA TRP A 144 -17.27 -0.93 -1.88
C TRP A 144 -17.68 -0.93 -0.41
N GLY A 145 -18.22 -2.04 0.06
CA GLY A 145 -18.77 -2.22 1.39
C GLY A 145 -19.84 -3.30 1.41
N ALA A 146 -20.64 -3.33 2.48
CA ALA A 146 -21.70 -4.32 2.62
C ALA A 146 -22.94 -4.02 1.80
N ARG A 147 -23.13 -2.76 1.38
CA ARG A 147 -24.36 -2.29 0.73
C ARG A 147 -24.04 -1.26 -0.36
N THR A 148 -24.85 -1.20 -1.40
CA THR A 148 -24.78 -0.16 -2.43
C THR A 148 -25.10 1.21 -1.83
N PRO A 149 -24.74 2.32 -2.52
CA PRO A 149 -25.14 3.66 -2.11
C PRO A 149 -26.65 3.78 -1.84
N ALA A 150 -27.02 4.72 -0.97
CA ALA A 150 -28.40 4.87 -0.51
C ALA A 150 -29.34 5.59 -1.49
N GLU A 151 -28.81 6.19 -2.55
CA GLU A 151 -29.58 6.95 -3.54
C GLU A 151 -30.65 6.08 -4.21
N SER A 152 -31.85 6.61 -4.26
CA SER A 152 -32.99 5.99 -4.92
C SER A 152 -33.00 6.22 -6.44
N GLY A 153 -33.80 5.45 -7.15
CA GLY A 153 -33.99 5.57 -8.61
C GLY A 153 -32.94 4.83 -9.42
N GLY A 154 -33.33 3.71 -9.98
CA GLY A 154 -32.45 2.85 -10.79
C GLY A 154 -32.91 1.40 -10.75
N ALA A 155 -32.29 0.59 -11.60
CA ALA A 155 -32.40 -0.86 -11.60
C ALA A 155 -31.15 -1.46 -10.94
N TYR A 156 -31.34 -2.39 -10.01
CA TYR A 156 -30.30 -3.02 -9.21
C TYR A 156 -30.32 -4.52 -9.48
N ALA A 157 -29.49 -5.00 -10.39
CA ALA A 157 -29.36 -6.42 -10.69
C ALA A 157 -28.37 -7.09 -9.73
N VAL A 158 -28.83 -8.08 -8.99
CA VAL A 158 -27.97 -8.92 -8.13
C VAL A 158 -27.33 -9.99 -9.00
N LEU A 159 -26.01 -10.04 -9.00
CA LEU A 159 -25.16 -10.96 -9.76
C LEU A 159 -24.52 -11.95 -8.80
N GLU A 160 -24.90 -13.22 -8.86
CA GLU A 160 -24.43 -14.22 -7.91
C GLU A 160 -24.39 -15.64 -8.55
N PRO A 161 -23.25 -16.39 -8.40
CA PRO A 161 -21.98 -15.90 -7.92
C PRO A 161 -21.35 -14.92 -8.91
N PHE A 162 -20.49 -14.00 -8.42
CA PHE A 162 -19.73 -13.08 -9.24
C PHE A 162 -18.23 -13.36 -9.09
N PRO A 163 -17.48 -13.55 -10.20
CA PRO A 163 -16.05 -13.80 -10.12
C PRO A 163 -15.28 -12.56 -9.67
N ALA A 164 -14.05 -12.75 -9.19
CA ALA A 164 -13.16 -11.65 -8.84
C ALA A 164 -13.02 -10.67 -10.02
N SER A 165 -13.15 -9.37 -9.77
CA SER A 165 -13.15 -8.29 -10.78
C SER A 165 -11.77 -8.05 -11.41
N ARG A 166 -11.21 -9.10 -12.05
CA ARG A 166 -9.95 -9.00 -12.78
C ARG A 166 -10.14 -8.20 -14.06
N PRO A 167 -9.35 -7.12 -14.29
CA PRO A 167 -9.45 -6.37 -15.52
C PRO A 167 -9.03 -7.21 -16.74
N ASN A 168 -9.48 -6.80 -17.92
CA ASN A 168 -9.21 -7.41 -19.22
C ASN A 168 -9.65 -8.89 -19.33
N THR A 169 -10.54 -9.34 -18.43
CA THR A 169 -11.05 -10.72 -18.41
C THR A 169 -12.57 -10.70 -18.41
N PRO A 170 -13.24 -11.52 -19.25
CA PRO A 170 -14.69 -11.65 -19.19
C PRO A 170 -15.18 -12.20 -17.86
N LEU A 171 -16.04 -11.46 -17.17
CA LEU A 171 -16.63 -11.80 -15.87
C LEU A 171 -18.10 -12.19 -16.10
N THR A 172 -18.41 -13.48 -16.03
CA THR A 172 -19.78 -13.97 -16.28
C THR A 172 -20.47 -14.33 -14.97
N ALA A 173 -21.68 -13.83 -14.79
CA ALA A 173 -22.53 -14.10 -13.63
C ALA A 173 -24.00 -14.30 -14.03
N THR A 174 -24.80 -14.84 -13.13
CA THR A 174 -26.26 -14.97 -13.32
C THR A 174 -26.96 -13.84 -12.57
N VAL A 175 -27.97 -13.25 -13.19
CA VAL A 175 -28.89 -12.32 -12.53
C VAL A 175 -29.82 -13.13 -11.64
N THR A 176 -29.66 -13.09 -10.33
CA THR A 176 -30.48 -13.83 -9.36
C THR A 176 -31.72 -13.07 -8.91
N GLY A 177 -31.73 -11.74 -9.11
CA GLY A 177 -32.87 -10.92 -8.73
C GLY A 177 -32.64 -9.44 -9.04
N TYR A 178 -33.74 -8.69 -8.93
CA TYR A 178 -33.72 -7.23 -8.97
C TYR A 178 -34.18 -6.67 -7.64
N ALA A 179 -33.46 -5.68 -7.14
CA ALA A 179 -33.89 -4.92 -5.98
C ALA A 179 -34.39 -3.53 -6.39
N SER A 180 -35.29 -2.98 -5.59
CA SER A 180 -35.83 -1.63 -5.77
C SER A 180 -35.22 -0.66 -4.77
N GLY A 181 -34.69 0.45 -5.29
CA GLY A 181 -34.07 1.52 -4.49
C GLY A 181 -32.64 1.25 -4.06
N GLY A 182 -32.02 2.24 -3.47
CA GLY A 182 -30.63 2.17 -2.98
C GLY A 182 -30.46 1.35 -1.69
N ASN A 183 -29.22 1.36 -1.16
CA ASN A 183 -28.85 0.66 0.07
C ASN A 183 -29.10 -0.86 0.04
N GLN A 184 -28.89 -1.48 -1.12
CA GLN A 184 -29.10 -2.92 -1.30
C GLN A 184 -27.92 -3.71 -0.75
N PRO A 185 -28.13 -4.89 -0.13
CA PRO A 185 -27.06 -5.78 0.23
C PRO A 185 -26.25 -6.19 -1.00
N ILE A 186 -24.92 -6.17 -0.88
CA ILE A 186 -24.03 -6.77 -1.86
C ILE A 186 -23.70 -8.17 -1.35
N PRO A 187 -23.99 -9.26 -2.10
CA PRO A 187 -23.70 -10.61 -1.65
C PRO A 187 -22.23 -10.84 -1.35
N ALA A 188 -21.90 -11.76 -0.46
CA ALA A 188 -20.51 -12.02 -0.06
C ALA A 188 -19.64 -12.51 -1.23
N ASP A 189 -20.22 -13.35 -2.08
CA ASP A 189 -19.63 -13.92 -3.30
C ASP A 189 -20.28 -13.37 -4.58
N GLY A 190 -20.86 -12.16 -4.49
CA GLY A 190 -21.60 -11.55 -5.57
C GLY A 190 -21.23 -10.07 -5.82
N ALA A 191 -22.01 -9.47 -6.72
CA ALA A 191 -21.94 -8.05 -7.06
C ALA A 191 -23.34 -7.50 -7.32
N VAL A 192 -23.47 -6.17 -7.36
CA VAL A 192 -24.70 -5.50 -7.80
C VAL A 192 -24.38 -4.58 -8.96
N LEU A 193 -24.99 -4.82 -10.11
CA LEU A 193 -24.92 -3.92 -11.26
C LEU A 193 -26.07 -2.91 -11.16
N VAL A 194 -25.75 -1.65 -11.08
CA VAL A 194 -26.71 -0.56 -10.87
C VAL A 194 -26.77 0.32 -12.10
N ALA A 195 -27.91 0.38 -12.77
CA ALA A 195 -28.18 1.27 -13.89
C ALA A 195 -29.15 2.38 -13.47
N ARG A 196 -28.82 3.66 -13.74
CA ARG A 196 -29.56 4.83 -13.30
C ARG A 196 -30.03 5.71 -14.46
N GLY A 197 -31.08 6.47 -14.21
CA GLY A 197 -31.63 7.43 -15.17
C GLY A 197 -32.01 6.74 -16.48
N SER A 198 -31.56 7.24 -17.61
CA SER A 198 -31.82 6.68 -18.94
C SER A 198 -31.33 5.25 -19.15
N GLN A 199 -30.42 4.76 -18.30
CA GLN A 199 -29.90 3.39 -18.38
C GLN A 199 -30.75 2.38 -17.60
N ALA A 200 -31.59 2.83 -16.66
CA ALA A 200 -32.31 1.95 -15.73
C ALA A 200 -33.23 0.96 -16.43
N GLY A 201 -33.94 1.38 -17.49
CA GLY A 201 -34.89 0.54 -18.21
C GLY A 201 -34.23 -0.58 -19.04
N PHE A 202 -33.00 -0.39 -19.46
CA PHE A 202 -32.27 -1.38 -20.28
C PHE A 202 -31.87 -2.61 -19.47
N LEU A 203 -31.49 -2.41 -18.20
CA LEU A 203 -30.93 -3.50 -17.39
C LEU A 203 -31.94 -4.67 -17.22
N PRO A 204 -33.19 -4.48 -16.73
CA PRO A 204 -34.13 -5.59 -16.62
C PRO A 204 -34.61 -6.11 -17.98
N ALA A 205 -34.61 -5.26 -19.02
CA ALA A 205 -35.06 -5.67 -20.35
C ALA A 205 -34.03 -6.58 -21.07
N GLU A 206 -32.72 -6.31 -20.88
CA GLU A 206 -31.66 -7.01 -21.58
C GLU A 206 -30.98 -8.09 -20.71
N ALA A 207 -31.22 -8.08 -19.41
CA ALA A 207 -30.67 -9.03 -18.43
C ALA A 207 -31.71 -9.50 -17.42
N PRO A 208 -32.83 -10.15 -17.87
CA PRO A 208 -33.87 -10.61 -16.95
C PRO A 208 -33.35 -11.62 -15.91
N VAL A 209 -34.08 -11.80 -14.82
CA VAL A 209 -33.76 -12.79 -13.78
C VAL A 209 -33.58 -14.18 -14.41
N GLY A 210 -32.51 -14.87 -13.99
CA GLY A 210 -32.10 -16.16 -14.52
C GLY A 210 -31.21 -16.09 -15.76
N SER A 211 -31.03 -14.89 -16.39
CA SER A 211 -30.13 -14.74 -17.52
C SER A 211 -28.66 -14.60 -17.08
N ARG A 212 -27.76 -14.88 -18.01
CA ARG A 212 -26.32 -14.67 -17.83
C ARG A 212 -25.93 -13.30 -18.36
N VAL A 213 -25.11 -12.60 -17.57
CA VAL A 213 -24.50 -11.33 -17.95
C VAL A 213 -22.98 -11.49 -17.97
N THR A 214 -22.34 -10.99 -19.02
CA THR A 214 -20.88 -10.92 -19.09
C THR A 214 -20.44 -9.46 -18.94
N ILE A 215 -19.56 -9.22 -17.97
CA ILE A 215 -18.94 -7.92 -17.72
C ILE A 215 -17.48 -7.96 -18.18
N LEU A 216 -17.05 -6.92 -18.89
CA LEU A 216 -15.66 -6.71 -19.28
C LEU A 216 -15.20 -5.33 -18.80
N LEU A 217 -14.14 -5.32 -18.00
CA LEU A 217 -13.48 -4.13 -17.48
C LEU A 217 -12.11 -4.00 -18.15
N THR A 218 -11.98 -3.19 -19.19
CA THR A 218 -10.77 -3.08 -19.98
C THR A 218 -9.94 -1.90 -19.53
N LEU A 219 -8.68 -2.14 -19.16
CA LEU A 219 -7.69 -1.10 -18.87
C LEU A 219 -6.88 -0.75 -20.12
N THR A 220 -6.56 0.53 -20.27
CA THR A 220 -5.65 1.04 -21.30
C THR A 220 -4.60 1.95 -20.65
N PRO A 221 -3.29 1.60 -20.70
CA PRO A 221 -2.72 0.34 -21.20
C PRO A 221 -3.22 -0.90 -20.45
N PRO A 222 -3.13 -2.11 -21.02
CA PRO A 222 -3.82 -3.29 -20.49
C PRO A 222 -3.27 -3.85 -19.18
N TRP A 223 -2.14 -3.41 -18.69
CA TRP A 223 -1.53 -3.79 -17.40
C TRP A 223 -1.65 -5.27 -17.03
N THR A 224 -1.36 -6.16 -17.98
CA THR A 224 -1.53 -7.61 -17.83
C THR A 224 -0.61 -8.23 -16.76
N SER A 225 0.53 -7.61 -16.47
CA SER A 225 1.50 -8.05 -15.45
C SER A 225 1.34 -7.31 -14.12
N VAL A 226 0.55 -6.23 -14.07
CA VAL A 226 0.36 -5.43 -12.85
C VAL A 226 -0.58 -6.15 -11.90
N SER A 227 -0.08 -6.50 -10.72
CA SER A 227 -0.84 -7.18 -9.68
C SER A 227 -1.33 -6.26 -8.58
N GLU A 228 -0.63 -5.14 -8.37
CA GLU A 228 -0.94 -4.16 -7.34
C GLU A 228 -0.93 -2.77 -7.96
N ALA A 229 -1.90 -1.94 -7.64
CA ALA A 229 -1.89 -0.54 -8.07
C ALA A 229 -2.68 0.35 -7.11
N LEU A 230 -2.29 1.62 -7.05
CA LEU A 230 -3.08 2.66 -6.41
C LEU A 230 -3.02 3.95 -7.22
N GLY A 231 -4.02 4.79 -7.07
CA GLY A 231 -4.00 6.14 -7.59
C GLY A 231 -2.84 6.96 -7.00
N GLY A 232 -2.45 8.00 -7.70
CA GLY A 232 -1.38 8.88 -7.27
C GLY A 232 -1.23 10.08 -8.20
N GLY A 233 -0.01 10.52 -8.32
CA GLY A 233 0.35 11.66 -9.18
C GLY A 233 0.59 12.95 -8.40
N PRO A 234 1.14 13.93 -9.11
CA PRO A 234 1.62 13.80 -10.48
C PRO A 234 2.83 12.89 -10.60
N VAL A 235 3.08 12.36 -11.81
CA VAL A 235 4.40 11.80 -12.13
C VAL A 235 5.45 12.91 -11.97
N ILE A 236 6.50 12.64 -11.18
CA ILE A 236 7.52 13.64 -10.85
C ILE A 236 8.90 13.30 -11.41
N VAL A 237 9.20 12.02 -11.64
CA VAL A 237 10.43 11.56 -12.33
C VAL A 237 10.04 10.56 -13.40
N ARG A 238 10.60 10.74 -14.60
CA ARG A 238 10.44 9.83 -15.74
C ARG A 238 11.78 9.69 -16.46
N ASP A 239 12.24 8.45 -16.69
CA ASP A 239 13.50 8.13 -17.36
C ASP A 239 14.70 8.87 -16.75
N GLY A 240 14.75 8.96 -15.41
CA GLY A 240 15.80 9.63 -14.67
C GLY A 240 15.80 11.17 -14.80
N LYS A 241 14.72 11.77 -15.31
CA LYS A 241 14.58 13.22 -15.47
C LYS A 241 13.39 13.74 -14.68
N PRO A 242 13.48 14.96 -14.11
CA PRO A 242 12.36 15.55 -13.40
C PRO A 242 11.28 15.97 -14.40
N VAL A 243 10.02 15.70 -14.05
CA VAL A 243 8.87 16.12 -14.85
C VAL A 243 8.40 17.48 -14.35
N PHE A 244 8.66 18.54 -15.12
CA PHE A 244 8.24 19.90 -14.78
C PHE A 244 6.74 20.12 -15.01
N ARG A 245 6.18 19.54 -16.08
CA ARG A 245 4.75 19.56 -16.41
C ARG A 245 4.29 18.15 -16.75
N SER A 246 3.46 17.58 -15.87
CA SER A 246 2.87 16.28 -16.12
C SER A 246 1.60 16.34 -16.98
N PHE A 247 0.98 17.53 -17.10
CA PHE A 247 -0.35 17.73 -17.71
C PHE A 247 -1.44 16.84 -17.05
N GLU A 248 -1.30 16.63 -15.76
CA GLU A 248 -2.27 15.91 -14.94
C GLU A 248 -3.20 16.90 -14.24
N SER A 249 -4.42 16.44 -13.92
CA SER A 249 -5.45 17.26 -13.30
C SER A 249 -5.19 17.46 -11.80
N PHE A 250 -4.36 18.45 -11.48
CA PHE A 250 -4.08 18.89 -10.11
C PHE A 250 -4.20 20.41 -10.01
N THR A 251 -4.60 20.90 -8.83
CA THR A 251 -4.66 22.32 -8.57
C THR A 251 -3.25 22.93 -8.48
N PRO A 252 -3.10 24.26 -8.73
CA PRO A 252 -1.82 24.94 -8.53
C PRO A 252 -1.26 24.74 -7.11
N GLU A 253 -2.12 24.73 -6.07
CA GLU A 253 -1.71 24.49 -4.68
C GLU A 253 -1.07 23.11 -4.51
N GLN A 254 -1.64 22.10 -5.17
CA GLN A 254 -1.10 20.74 -5.12
C GLN A 254 0.25 20.63 -5.85
N LEU A 255 0.46 21.40 -6.91
CA LEU A 255 1.66 21.29 -7.74
C LEU A 255 2.82 22.15 -7.25
N VAL A 256 2.59 23.46 -6.99
CA VAL A 256 3.68 24.44 -6.84
C VAL A 256 3.86 24.97 -5.42
N TYR A 257 2.86 24.85 -4.54
CA TYR A 257 3.01 25.36 -3.18
C TYR A 257 3.79 24.38 -2.32
N ARG A 258 4.59 24.94 -1.40
CA ARG A 258 5.30 24.15 -0.40
C ARG A 258 4.33 23.48 0.55
N ASN A 259 4.53 22.20 0.73
CA ASN A 259 3.67 21.36 1.56
C ASN A 259 4.48 20.22 2.18
N SER A 260 3.91 19.54 3.16
CA SER A 260 4.34 18.17 3.45
C SER A 260 4.03 17.29 2.23
N ARG A 261 4.95 16.41 1.87
CA ARG A 261 4.87 15.60 0.65
C ARG A 261 5.18 14.14 0.93
N SER A 262 4.49 13.28 0.22
CA SER A 262 4.79 11.85 0.14
C SER A 262 5.10 11.48 -1.30
N GLY A 263 6.01 10.55 -1.50
CA GLY A 263 6.37 10.06 -2.82
C GLY A 263 6.90 8.65 -2.79
N VAL A 264 6.72 7.95 -3.92
CA VAL A 264 7.27 6.63 -4.19
C VAL A 264 8.04 6.65 -5.51
N GLY A 265 9.15 5.95 -5.55
CA GLY A 265 9.94 5.81 -6.77
C GLY A 265 10.72 4.52 -6.80
N GLN A 266 11.34 4.27 -7.96
CA GLN A 266 12.19 3.12 -8.17
C GLN A 266 13.51 3.55 -8.81
N THR A 267 14.60 3.00 -8.30
CA THR A 267 15.95 3.19 -8.82
C THR A 267 16.20 2.28 -10.05
N ALA A 268 17.29 2.53 -10.79
CA ALA A 268 17.63 1.75 -11.97
C ALA A 268 17.90 0.26 -11.66
N ASP A 269 18.40 -0.06 -10.46
CA ASP A 269 18.60 -1.43 -9.97
C ASP A 269 17.33 -2.07 -9.39
N GLY A 270 16.21 -1.35 -9.43
CA GLY A 270 14.90 -1.84 -9.04
C GLY A 270 14.54 -1.65 -7.56
N ARG A 271 15.37 -0.98 -6.75
CA ARG A 271 15.06 -0.69 -5.35
C ARG A 271 13.91 0.30 -5.25
N ILE A 272 13.06 0.11 -4.26
CA ILE A 272 11.97 1.05 -3.96
C ILE A 272 12.46 2.13 -3.01
N VAL A 273 12.05 3.36 -3.31
CA VAL A 273 12.30 4.53 -2.47
C VAL A 273 10.96 5.12 -2.05
N LEU A 274 10.73 5.19 -0.74
CA LEU A 274 9.62 5.91 -0.14
C LEU A 274 10.16 7.15 0.54
N VAL A 275 9.58 8.32 0.24
CA VAL A 275 9.97 9.60 0.82
C VAL A 275 8.77 10.28 1.44
N VAL A 276 8.95 10.78 2.65
CA VAL A 276 8.04 11.74 3.27
C VAL A 276 8.83 12.97 3.66
N ALA A 277 8.42 14.14 3.18
CA ALA A 277 8.90 15.43 3.64
C ALA A 277 7.88 16.03 4.62
N ASP A 278 8.28 16.27 5.84
CA ASP A 278 7.48 17.07 6.77
C ASP A 278 7.35 18.50 6.23
N GLY A 279 6.25 19.18 6.54
CA GLY A 279 6.02 20.54 6.03
C GLY A 279 4.96 21.28 6.81
N ARG A 280 4.73 22.57 6.44
CA ARG A 280 3.78 23.46 7.12
C ARG A 280 4.07 23.68 8.61
N GLN A 281 5.34 23.53 9.02
CA GLN A 281 5.75 23.63 10.42
C GLN A 281 6.92 24.62 10.52
N PRO A 282 6.64 25.93 10.68
CA PRO A 282 7.66 26.97 10.80
C PRO A 282 8.71 26.63 11.87
N GLY A 283 9.98 26.85 11.55
CA GLY A 283 11.11 26.54 12.42
C GLY A 283 11.50 25.05 12.50
N TYR A 284 10.66 24.12 11.96
CA TYR A 284 10.96 22.70 11.93
C TYR A 284 11.12 22.17 10.52
N SER A 285 10.13 22.38 9.66
CA SER A 285 10.19 21.92 8.26
C SER A 285 9.29 22.76 7.37
N ALA A 286 9.90 23.37 6.36
CA ALA A 286 9.21 24.21 5.36
C ALA A 286 8.38 23.37 4.37
N GLY A 287 8.72 22.09 4.21
CA GLY A 287 8.15 21.22 3.18
C GLY A 287 8.75 21.44 1.80
N LEU A 288 8.18 20.76 0.80
CA LEU A 288 8.64 20.75 -0.58
C LEU A 288 7.52 21.13 -1.56
N THR A 289 7.88 21.70 -2.70
CA THR A 289 7.10 21.65 -3.92
C THR A 289 7.19 20.26 -4.55
N ASN A 290 6.33 19.93 -5.52
CA ASN A 290 6.47 18.65 -6.25
C ASN A 290 7.77 18.59 -7.07
N PHE A 291 8.23 19.71 -7.58
CA PHE A 291 9.51 19.76 -8.32
C PHE A 291 10.71 19.50 -7.41
N GLU A 292 10.73 20.04 -6.20
CA GLU A 292 11.78 19.73 -5.21
C GLU A 292 11.70 18.30 -4.71
N LEU A 293 10.51 17.72 -4.58
CA LEU A 293 10.35 16.29 -4.32
C LEU A 293 10.95 15.46 -5.46
N ALA A 294 10.73 15.87 -6.74
CA ALA A 294 11.34 15.20 -7.89
C ALA A 294 12.86 15.21 -7.82
N LEU A 295 13.48 16.37 -7.50
CA LEU A 295 14.93 16.49 -7.34
C LEU A 295 15.45 15.63 -6.18
N THR A 296 14.69 15.56 -5.09
CA THR A 296 15.01 14.69 -3.96
C THR A 296 14.98 13.21 -4.36
N MET A 297 13.94 12.78 -5.09
CA MET A 297 13.84 11.39 -5.58
C MET A 297 14.96 11.03 -6.55
N MET A 298 15.33 11.95 -7.46
CA MET A 298 16.46 11.76 -8.38
C MET A 298 17.80 11.64 -7.63
N ARG A 299 18.03 12.48 -6.64
CA ARG A 299 19.23 12.40 -5.78
C ARG A 299 19.31 11.08 -5.04
N LEU A 300 18.18 10.48 -4.71
CA LEU A 300 18.08 9.13 -4.12
C LEU A 300 18.20 8.00 -5.17
N GLY A 301 18.45 8.33 -6.43
CA GLY A 301 18.70 7.39 -7.52
C GLY A 301 17.44 6.94 -8.28
N CYS A 302 16.27 7.53 -8.04
CA CYS A 302 15.06 7.15 -8.74
C CYS A 302 15.11 7.52 -10.22
N VAL A 303 14.75 6.56 -11.07
CA VAL A 303 14.56 6.74 -12.53
C VAL A 303 13.08 6.91 -12.89
N THR A 304 12.17 6.46 -12.02
CA THR A 304 10.74 6.72 -12.09
C THR A 304 10.22 7.06 -10.69
N ALA A 305 9.30 8.04 -10.59
CA ALA A 305 8.68 8.39 -9.32
C ALA A 305 7.34 9.11 -9.51
N SER A 306 6.45 8.91 -8.56
CA SER A 306 5.17 9.60 -8.40
C SER A 306 5.11 10.31 -7.06
N ALA A 307 4.45 11.47 -7.02
CA ALA A 307 3.94 12.00 -5.78
C ALA A 307 2.68 11.20 -5.35
N LEU A 308 2.34 11.32 -4.08
CA LEU A 308 1.14 10.77 -3.44
C LEU A 308 0.36 11.93 -2.80
N ASP A 309 -0.75 11.64 -2.12
CA ASP A 309 -1.50 12.68 -1.41
C ASP A 309 -0.58 13.42 -0.41
N SER A 310 -0.85 14.68 -0.21
CA SER A 310 0.04 15.62 0.48
C SER A 310 -0.64 16.32 1.65
N GLY A 311 0.07 17.21 2.30
CA GLY A 311 -0.45 18.00 3.40
C GLY A 311 -0.71 17.16 4.64
N GLY A 312 -1.90 17.27 5.21
CA GLY A 312 -2.27 16.54 6.43
C GLY A 312 -2.25 15.03 6.29
N SER A 313 -2.37 14.51 5.06
CA SER A 313 -2.32 13.07 4.76
C SER A 313 -0.90 12.49 4.86
N THR A 314 0.13 13.35 4.70
CA THR A 314 1.54 12.95 4.67
C THR A 314 1.94 12.17 5.93
N THR A 315 2.15 10.88 5.77
CA THR A 315 2.46 9.96 6.86
C THR A 315 3.46 8.91 6.38
N MET A 316 4.46 8.60 7.21
CA MET A 316 5.30 7.40 7.09
C MET A 316 5.24 6.64 8.40
N ALA A 317 5.06 5.33 8.32
CA ALA A 317 5.02 4.45 9.47
C ALA A 317 5.90 3.20 9.29
N PHE A 318 6.17 2.51 10.38
CA PHE A 318 6.85 1.22 10.42
C PHE A 318 6.22 0.33 11.50
N ASP A 319 5.66 -0.78 11.09
CA ASP A 319 5.00 -1.79 11.94
C ASP A 319 4.03 -1.15 12.97
N GLY A 320 3.26 -0.14 12.47
CA GLY A 320 2.29 0.62 13.22
C GLY A 320 2.86 1.74 14.09
N LYS A 321 4.13 2.11 13.92
CA LYS A 321 4.75 3.26 14.60
C LYS A 321 4.98 4.41 13.62
N LEU A 322 4.49 5.58 13.98
CA LEU A 322 4.67 6.81 13.20
C LEU A 322 6.16 7.21 13.18
N LEU A 323 6.69 7.51 11.98
CA LEU A 323 8.09 7.90 11.77
C LEU A 323 8.28 9.40 11.50
N ASN A 324 7.29 10.07 10.91
CA ASN A 324 7.35 11.49 10.59
C ASN A 324 6.51 12.33 11.58
N ARG A 325 6.54 13.65 11.40
CA ARG A 325 5.72 14.59 12.15
C ARG A 325 4.61 15.14 11.25
N PRO A 326 3.36 14.62 11.34
CA PRO A 326 2.24 15.08 10.52
C PRO A 326 1.96 16.58 10.69
N SER A 327 1.51 17.22 9.61
CA SER A 327 1.23 18.66 9.61
C SER A 327 -0.13 19.05 10.20
N ASP A 328 -1.05 18.10 10.35
CA ASP A 328 -2.35 18.36 10.97
C ASP A 328 -2.22 18.55 12.47
N ARG A 329 -2.94 19.51 13.02
CA ARG A 329 -2.92 19.82 14.47
C ARG A 329 -3.32 18.65 15.36
N ARG A 330 -4.14 17.72 14.84
CA ARG A 330 -4.61 16.53 15.54
C ARG A 330 -3.67 15.32 15.35
N GLY A 331 -2.50 15.52 14.74
CA GLY A 331 -1.54 14.47 14.42
C GLY A 331 -1.88 13.73 13.13
N GLU A 332 -1.65 12.43 13.09
CA GLU A 332 -1.85 11.59 11.92
C GLU A 332 -3.31 11.62 11.45
N ARG A 333 -3.52 11.97 10.16
CA ARG A 333 -4.82 11.94 9.51
C ARG A 333 -5.20 10.51 9.12
N ALA A 334 -6.48 10.15 9.29
CA ALA A 334 -7.04 8.96 8.66
C ALA A 334 -7.22 9.21 7.16
N VAL A 335 -6.76 8.27 6.33
CA VAL A 335 -6.73 8.32 4.86
C VAL A 335 -7.44 7.12 4.25
N ALA A 336 -7.73 7.14 2.95
CA ALA A 336 -8.42 6.08 2.24
C ALA A 336 -7.58 4.81 2.11
N ASP A 337 -6.31 4.98 1.81
CA ASP A 337 -5.36 3.91 1.55
C ASP A 337 -3.93 4.30 1.90
N ALA A 338 -3.06 3.31 1.89
CA ALA A 338 -1.62 3.47 2.07
C ALA A 338 -0.88 2.59 1.06
N LEU A 339 0.35 2.98 0.71
CA LEU A 339 1.29 2.15 -0.04
C LEU A 339 2.34 1.61 0.91
N ALA A 340 2.44 0.29 1.04
CA ALA A 340 3.32 -0.33 2.02
C ALA A 340 4.23 -1.40 1.43
N LEU A 341 5.46 -1.39 1.90
CA LEU A 341 6.44 -2.45 1.73
C LEU A 341 6.14 -3.56 2.74
N TYR A 342 5.91 -4.77 2.26
CA TYR A 342 5.71 -5.98 3.05
C TYR A 342 7.00 -6.79 3.06
N TYR A 343 7.38 -7.29 4.23
CA TYR A 343 8.48 -8.22 4.41
C TYR A 343 7.98 -9.49 5.08
N TYR A 344 8.17 -10.62 4.43
CA TYR A 344 7.64 -11.93 4.85
C TYR A 344 8.64 -12.80 5.60
N GLY A 345 9.91 -12.41 5.64
CA GLY A 345 10.95 -13.15 6.37
C GLY A 345 10.98 -12.86 7.86
N VAL A 346 11.91 -13.50 8.56
CA VAL A 346 12.12 -13.27 9.99
C VAL A 346 12.63 -11.85 10.25
N TYR A 347 12.01 -11.16 11.19
CA TYR A 347 12.40 -9.81 11.60
C TYR A 347 12.86 -9.80 13.05
N ALA A 348 14.11 -9.40 13.31
CA ALA A 348 14.58 -9.06 14.64
C ALA A 348 14.58 -7.54 14.80
N PRO A 349 13.90 -6.97 15.83
CA PRO A 349 13.95 -5.53 16.08
C PRO A 349 15.34 -5.09 16.53
N PRO A 350 15.67 -3.79 16.46
CA PRO A 350 16.87 -3.25 17.06
C PRO A 350 16.99 -3.62 18.54
N LEU A 351 18.19 -3.95 19.00
CA LEU A 351 18.45 -4.25 20.40
C LEU A 351 18.31 -2.99 21.27
N ALA A 352 17.90 -3.18 22.50
CA ALA A 352 17.75 -2.09 23.47
C ALA A 352 19.10 -1.45 23.80
N SER A 353 20.19 -2.22 23.76
CA SER A 353 21.56 -1.74 23.93
C SER A 353 22.50 -2.44 22.95
N LYS A 354 23.47 -1.71 22.42
CA LYS A 354 24.55 -2.25 21.60
C LYS A 354 25.80 -2.64 22.42
N VAL A 355 25.85 -2.26 23.68
CA VAL A 355 26.94 -2.62 24.60
C VAL A 355 26.31 -2.99 25.93
N ILE A 356 26.71 -4.13 26.49
CA ILE A 356 26.26 -4.61 27.81
C ILE A 356 27.43 -5.05 28.67
N ALA A 357 27.26 -4.96 29.99
CA ALA A 357 28.24 -5.44 30.95
C ALA A 357 28.30 -6.98 31.00
N PRO A 358 29.45 -7.58 31.41
CA PRO A 358 29.59 -9.05 31.52
C PRO A 358 28.62 -9.73 32.51
N SER A 359 28.05 -8.97 33.43
CA SER A 359 27.04 -9.45 34.40
C SER A 359 25.58 -9.20 33.95
N ALA A 360 25.38 -8.57 32.78
CA ALA A 360 24.06 -8.15 32.33
C ALA A 360 23.34 -9.23 31.51
N SER A 361 22.04 -9.02 31.34
CA SER A 361 21.17 -9.78 30.43
C SER A 361 20.65 -8.86 29.33
N LEU A 362 20.64 -9.33 28.09
CA LEU A 362 20.15 -8.63 26.90
C LEU A 362 18.82 -9.20 26.44
N PRO A 363 17.73 -8.41 26.43
CA PRO A 363 16.50 -8.84 25.78
C PRO A 363 16.69 -8.95 24.27
N VAL A 364 16.44 -10.11 23.71
CA VAL A 364 16.47 -10.37 22.27
C VAL A 364 15.11 -10.89 21.82
N SER A 365 14.73 -10.59 20.60
CA SER A 365 13.45 -11.06 20.07
C SER A 365 13.46 -11.16 18.56
N TYR A 366 12.54 -11.97 18.04
CA TYR A 366 12.25 -12.00 16.62
C TYR A 366 10.74 -12.18 16.37
N LYS A 367 10.31 -11.77 15.20
CA LYS A 367 8.93 -11.89 14.69
C LYS A 367 8.92 -12.80 13.48
N LEU A 368 8.00 -13.75 13.46
CA LEU A 368 7.64 -14.55 12.31
C LEU A 368 6.24 -14.17 11.85
N VAL A 369 6.02 -14.17 10.56
CA VAL A 369 4.71 -13.92 9.94
C VAL A 369 4.18 -15.13 9.19
N ARG A 370 4.97 -16.22 9.16
CA ARG A 370 4.62 -17.52 8.60
C ARG A 370 5.15 -18.65 9.49
N PRO A 371 4.53 -19.84 9.46
CA PRO A 371 5.10 -21.03 10.07
C PRO A 371 6.51 -21.26 9.51
N SER A 372 7.50 -21.45 10.37
CA SER A 372 8.90 -21.57 9.96
C SER A 372 9.67 -22.52 10.87
N THR A 373 10.68 -23.18 10.32
CA THR A 373 11.74 -23.80 11.10
C THR A 373 12.79 -22.75 11.41
N VAL A 374 13.10 -22.57 12.70
CA VAL A 374 13.96 -21.48 13.19
C VAL A 374 15.20 -22.04 13.84
N THR A 375 16.33 -21.35 13.65
CA THR A 375 17.54 -21.46 14.46
C THR A 375 17.98 -20.05 14.87
N ALA A 376 17.92 -19.77 16.17
CA ALA A 376 18.36 -18.51 16.75
C ALA A 376 19.57 -18.73 17.67
N THR A 377 20.64 -17.97 17.45
CA THR A 377 21.92 -18.09 18.17
C THR A 377 22.48 -16.71 18.54
N ALA A 378 23.29 -16.66 19.57
CA ALA A 378 24.21 -15.56 19.82
C ALA A 378 25.64 -16.05 19.52
N ASN A 379 26.28 -15.43 18.54
CA ASN A 379 27.61 -15.82 18.05
C ASN A 379 28.65 -14.82 18.58
N GLY A 380 29.63 -15.31 19.29
CA GLY A 380 30.62 -14.49 20.01
C GLY A 380 32.07 -14.70 19.57
N PRO A 381 33.00 -14.03 20.25
CA PRO A 381 34.43 -14.16 19.97
C PRO A 381 34.94 -15.60 20.10
N GLY A 382 35.98 -15.93 19.33
CA GLY A 382 36.59 -17.27 19.36
C GLY A 382 35.72 -18.40 18.81
N GLY A 383 34.66 -18.05 18.07
CA GLY A 383 33.72 -19.04 17.50
C GLY A 383 32.68 -19.58 18.50
N VAL A 384 32.52 -18.92 19.65
CA VAL A 384 31.49 -19.30 20.63
C VAL A 384 30.11 -19.12 20.03
N VAL A 385 29.28 -20.14 20.12
CA VAL A 385 27.88 -20.16 19.70
C VAL A 385 26.98 -20.54 20.86
N VAL A 386 26.11 -19.62 21.27
CA VAL A 386 25.13 -19.86 22.32
C VAL A 386 23.75 -20.03 21.70
N PRO A 387 23.10 -21.19 21.79
CA PRO A 387 21.73 -21.38 21.34
C PRO A 387 20.76 -20.47 22.10
N VAL A 388 19.80 -19.88 21.40
CA VAL A 388 18.73 -19.04 21.98
C VAL A 388 17.38 -19.72 21.76
N ASP A 389 17.12 -20.20 20.54
CA ASP A 389 15.90 -20.89 20.19
C ASP A 389 16.10 -21.79 18.96
N SER A 390 15.31 -22.89 18.85
CA SER A 390 15.33 -23.74 17.67
C SER A 390 14.05 -24.55 17.52
N GLY A 391 13.75 -24.98 16.28
CA GLY A 391 12.63 -25.85 15.93
C GLY A 391 11.50 -25.14 15.18
N ALA A 392 10.39 -25.85 14.98
CA ALA A 392 9.21 -25.33 14.30
C ALA A 392 8.50 -24.28 15.17
N ARG A 393 8.16 -23.16 14.55
CA ARG A 393 7.47 -22.03 15.19
C ARG A 393 6.31 -21.55 14.34
N ALA A 394 5.17 -21.27 15.00
CA ALA A 394 4.03 -20.59 14.39
C ALA A 394 4.32 -19.09 14.17
N PRO A 395 3.52 -18.36 13.37
CA PRO A 395 3.58 -16.91 13.33
C PRO A 395 3.43 -16.30 14.73
N GLY A 396 4.26 -15.29 15.04
CA GLY A 396 4.24 -14.67 16.36
C GLY A 396 5.52 -13.90 16.68
N VAL A 397 5.56 -13.34 17.89
CA VAL A 397 6.72 -12.63 18.43
C VAL A 397 7.31 -13.45 19.57
N TYR A 398 8.57 -13.86 19.40
CA TYR A 398 9.32 -14.66 20.36
C TYR A 398 10.32 -13.79 21.09
N ARG A 399 10.36 -13.89 22.43
CA ARG A 399 11.17 -13.04 23.32
C ARG A 399 12.00 -13.90 24.24
N PHE A 400 13.29 -13.57 24.35
CA PHE A 400 14.28 -14.27 25.15
C PHE A 400 15.14 -13.26 25.93
N HIS A 401 15.83 -13.77 26.95
CA HIS A 401 16.86 -13.02 27.66
C HIS A 401 18.18 -13.78 27.51
N TRP A 402 19.11 -13.21 26.74
CA TRP A 402 20.45 -13.75 26.62
C TRP A 402 21.31 -13.22 27.73
N SER A 403 22.04 -14.13 28.47
CA SER A 403 22.90 -13.76 29.60
C SER A 403 24.34 -13.62 29.14
N ALA A 404 25.00 -12.51 29.51
CA ALA A 404 26.43 -12.30 29.29
C ALA A 404 27.30 -12.96 30.37
N VAL A 405 26.70 -13.47 31.45
CA VAL A 405 27.45 -14.13 32.54
C VAL A 405 28.20 -15.35 32.05
N GLY A 406 29.54 -15.35 32.28
CA GLY A 406 30.43 -16.41 31.84
C GLY A 406 30.75 -16.39 30.33
N GLN A 407 30.28 -15.40 29.60
CA GLN A 407 30.56 -15.26 28.17
C GLN A 407 31.82 -14.40 27.93
N PRO A 408 32.60 -14.69 26.87
CA PRO A 408 33.76 -13.89 26.52
C PRO A 408 33.40 -12.45 26.15
N GLN A 409 34.24 -11.50 26.58
CA GLN A 409 34.08 -10.11 26.16
C GLN A 409 34.45 -9.94 24.70
N GLY A 410 33.80 -8.99 24.00
CA GLY A 410 34.02 -8.70 22.59
C GLY A 410 32.74 -8.51 21.80
N ALA A 411 32.87 -8.62 20.48
CA ALA A 411 31.73 -8.47 19.54
C ALA A 411 30.88 -9.75 19.50
N TRP A 412 29.57 -9.56 19.51
CA TRP A 412 28.56 -10.60 19.42
C TRP A 412 27.54 -10.27 18.36
N THR A 413 26.93 -11.30 17.75
CA THR A 413 25.81 -11.16 16.80
C THR A 413 24.68 -12.08 17.24
N PHE A 414 23.52 -11.51 17.57
CA PHE A 414 22.27 -12.26 17.64
C PHE A 414 21.80 -12.53 16.22
N ARG A 415 21.73 -13.81 15.84
CA ARG A 415 21.39 -14.27 14.49
C ARG A 415 20.20 -15.20 14.55
N VAL A 416 19.22 -14.94 13.70
CA VAL A 416 18.04 -15.80 13.54
C VAL A 416 17.94 -16.21 12.07
N VAL A 417 17.89 -17.50 11.83
CA VAL A 417 17.63 -18.12 10.53
C VAL A 417 16.24 -18.71 10.56
N ALA A 418 15.46 -18.49 9.52
CA ALA A 418 14.13 -19.06 9.39
C ALA A 418 13.88 -19.53 7.96
N ASP A 419 13.41 -20.75 7.83
CA ASP A 419 12.92 -21.36 6.60
C ASP A 419 11.42 -21.55 6.74
N ASP A 420 10.64 -20.84 5.89
CA ASP A 420 9.18 -20.82 5.99
C ASP A 420 8.52 -22.01 5.26
N ASP A 421 7.20 -22.12 5.46
CA ASP A 421 6.35 -23.17 4.86
C ASP A 421 6.23 -23.08 3.32
N GLN A 422 6.75 -22.01 2.70
CA GLN A 422 6.85 -21.84 1.25
C GLN A 422 8.28 -22.06 0.73
N GLY A 423 9.18 -22.56 1.58
CA GLY A 423 10.58 -22.82 1.23
C GLY A 423 11.45 -21.57 1.10
N ARG A 424 11.02 -20.42 1.64
CA ARG A 424 11.82 -19.19 1.58
C ARG A 424 12.74 -19.11 2.79
N HIS A 425 14.01 -18.88 2.50
CA HIS A 425 15.06 -18.69 3.49
C HIS A 425 15.19 -17.22 3.87
N SER A 426 15.29 -16.90 5.16
CA SER A 426 15.51 -15.55 5.66
C SER A 426 16.43 -15.53 6.88
N VAL A 427 17.20 -14.44 7.00
CA VAL A 427 18.15 -14.25 8.10
C VAL A 427 17.96 -12.83 8.66
N ALA A 428 17.94 -12.73 9.99
CA ALA A 428 17.98 -11.45 10.70
C ALA A 428 19.17 -11.45 11.68
N GLU A 429 19.96 -10.36 11.69
CA GLU A 429 21.16 -10.22 12.51
C GLU A 429 21.13 -8.90 13.27
N ARG A 430 21.64 -8.92 14.53
CA ARG A 430 21.81 -7.75 15.38
C ARG A 430 23.09 -7.84 16.16
N ASP A 431 23.98 -6.88 15.87
CA ASP A 431 25.30 -6.81 16.52
C ASP A 431 25.21 -6.09 17.86
N PHE A 432 25.97 -6.59 18.81
CA PHE A 432 26.19 -5.99 20.12
C PHE A 432 27.57 -6.36 20.66
N ALA A 433 27.97 -5.80 21.78
CA ALA A 433 29.25 -6.10 22.42
C ALA A 433 29.07 -6.35 23.93
N VAL A 434 29.86 -7.26 24.48
CA VAL A 434 30.06 -7.46 25.91
C VAL A 434 31.35 -6.78 26.29
N ARG A 435 31.29 -5.79 27.18
CA ARG A 435 32.45 -5.02 27.66
C ARG A 435 32.31 -4.73 29.14
N GLY A 436 33.42 -4.93 29.90
CA GLY A 436 33.53 -4.53 31.29
C GLY A 436 34.00 -3.12 31.44
#